data_d55fa4c6504cea119a828d89e0a92f94
#
_entry.id   d55fa4c6504cea119a828d89e0a92f94
#
_cell.length_a   1.000
_cell.length_b   1.000
_cell.length_c   1.000
_cell.angle_alpha   90.00
_cell.angle_beta   90.00
_cell.angle_gamma   90.00
#
_symmetry.space_group_name_H-M   'P 1'
#
loop_
_entity.id
_entity.type
_entity.pdbx_description
1 polymer ?
#
loop_
_entity_poly.entity_id
_entity_poly.type
_entity_poly.pdbx_seq_one_letter_code
_entity_poly.pdbx_strand_id
1 'polypeptide(L)'
;GIRVGVIRGNGIGPEITQATLRVLEATDIEFEWVPVAIGDEGVEQYGHPLPQESVKLLKELKLAIKAPLLVDKFKGRLYCEHEDGSVGVYPSLNNAIRRELGLYVCPRPIRGFKGISGAYEDLDVHIMREITEDVYSGIEHMVGDCAAECIKLTTRKAALRVVEYSFDYARKNGRKKVTCVHKANAVSMADGL
;
A
#
# COMPACT_ATOMS: atom_id res chain seq x y z
N GLY A 1 16.41 14.12 15.34
CA GLY A 1 15.44 13.02 15.32
C GLY A 1 15.10 12.56 13.92
N ILE A 2 14.53 11.37 13.77
CA ILE A 2 14.04 10.88 12.48
C ILE A 2 12.64 11.47 12.25
N ARG A 3 12.47 12.23 11.16
CA ARG A 3 11.17 12.79 10.78
C ARG A 3 10.28 11.70 10.16
N VAL A 4 9.10 11.49 10.72
CA VAL A 4 8.16 10.44 10.30
C VAL A 4 6.77 11.05 10.11
N GLY A 5 6.20 10.91 8.92
CA GLY A 5 4.82 11.27 8.65
C GLY A 5 3.84 10.37 9.40
N VAL A 6 2.78 10.94 9.94
CA VAL A 6 1.75 10.19 10.66
C VAL A 6 0.38 10.43 10.04
N ILE A 7 -0.15 9.40 9.40
CA ILE A 7 -1.51 9.37 8.85
C ILE A 7 -2.38 8.59 9.84
N ARG A 8 -3.14 9.30 10.65
CA ARG A 8 -3.92 8.72 11.76
C ARG A 8 -5.10 7.86 11.30
N GLY A 9 -5.57 8.09 10.08
CA GLY A 9 -6.73 7.38 9.54
C GLY A 9 -8.03 7.73 10.25
N ASN A 10 -9.01 6.82 10.13
CA ASN A 10 -10.32 6.94 10.76
C ASN A 10 -10.75 5.62 11.41
N GLY A 11 -11.95 5.56 11.98
CA GLY A 11 -12.42 4.40 12.72
C GLY A 11 -11.50 4.07 13.91
N ILE A 12 -10.91 2.89 13.93
CA ILE A 12 -9.92 2.47 14.95
C ILE A 12 -8.54 3.10 14.75
N GLY A 13 -8.32 3.79 13.62
CA GLY A 13 -7.01 4.35 13.23
C GLY A 13 -6.35 5.22 14.28
N PRO A 14 -7.03 6.26 14.82
CA PRO A 14 -6.46 7.16 15.82
C PRO A 14 -5.98 6.46 17.09
N GLU A 15 -6.77 5.50 17.61
CA GLU A 15 -6.43 4.73 18.81
C GLU A 15 -5.18 3.87 18.61
N ILE A 16 -5.14 3.07 17.55
CA ILE A 16 -4.00 2.20 17.28
C ILE A 16 -2.76 2.99 16.87
N THR A 17 -2.91 4.16 16.23
CA THR A 17 -1.80 5.07 15.97
C THR A 17 -1.17 5.53 17.26
N GLN A 18 -1.97 6.04 18.21
CA GLN A 18 -1.46 6.49 19.49
C GLN A 18 -0.72 5.38 20.26
N ALA A 19 -1.28 4.17 20.27
CA ALA A 19 -0.63 3.01 20.89
C ALA A 19 0.71 2.68 20.21
N THR A 20 0.76 2.74 18.86
CA THR A 20 1.98 2.50 18.08
C THR A 20 3.05 3.55 18.39
N LEU A 21 2.71 4.83 18.40
CA LEU A 21 3.66 5.90 18.72
C LEU A 21 4.25 5.72 20.13
N ARG A 22 3.44 5.39 21.12
CA ARG A 22 3.92 5.10 22.48
C ARG A 22 4.94 3.96 22.53
N VAL A 23 4.74 2.91 21.74
CA VAL A 23 5.70 1.78 21.65
C VAL A 23 7.02 2.24 21.01
N LEU A 24 6.94 3.04 19.96
CA LEU A 24 8.12 3.57 19.27
C LEU A 24 8.89 4.57 20.14
N GLU A 25 8.20 5.44 20.87
CA GLU A 25 8.78 6.40 21.82
C GLU A 25 9.48 5.74 23.01
N ALA A 26 9.15 4.48 23.30
CA ALA A 26 9.84 3.69 24.32
C ALA A 26 11.14 3.06 23.82
N THR A 27 11.52 3.25 22.56
CA THR A 27 12.82 2.85 22.03
C THR A 27 13.86 3.97 22.23
N ASP A 28 15.13 3.64 22.06
CA ASP A 28 16.25 4.62 22.15
C ASP A 28 16.37 5.51 20.89
N ILE A 29 15.34 5.49 20.01
CA ILE A 29 15.33 6.27 18.78
C ILE A 29 14.53 7.56 19.00
N GLU A 30 15.11 8.68 18.66
CA GLU A 30 14.45 9.98 18.70
C GLU A 30 13.64 10.21 17.40
N PHE A 31 12.32 10.36 17.54
CA PHE A 31 11.40 10.62 16.44
C PHE A 31 10.84 12.04 16.48
N GLU A 32 10.69 12.65 15.30
CA GLU A 32 9.89 13.84 15.07
C GLU A 32 8.63 13.45 14.29
N TRP A 33 7.48 13.43 14.98
CA TRP A 33 6.20 13.07 14.38
C TRP A 33 5.60 14.23 13.60
N VAL A 34 5.39 14.04 12.30
CA VAL A 34 4.83 15.05 11.40
C VAL A 34 3.41 14.63 10.99
N PRO A 35 2.35 15.30 11.48
CA PRO A 35 0.98 15.00 11.07
C PRO A 35 0.79 15.17 9.56
N VAL A 36 0.10 14.20 8.92
CA VAL A 36 -0.21 14.25 7.49
C VAL A 36 -1.72 14.03 7.31
N ALA A 37 -2.41 15.07 6.85
CA ALA A 37 -3.85 15.08 6.67
C ALA A 37 -4.26 14.28 5.43
N ILE A 38 -4.82 13.09 5.63
CA ILE A 38 -5.37 12.22 4.58
C ILE A 38 -6.68 11.59 5.08
N GLY A 39 -7.60 11.33 4.17
CA GLY A 39 -8.93 10.85 4.50
C GLY A 39 -9.82 11.96 5.04
N ASP A 40 -10.50 11.73 6.15
CA ASP A 40 -11.39 12.71 6.78
C ASP A 40 -10.64 14.01 7.13
N GLU A 41 -9.44 13.92 7.70
CA GLU A 41 -8.59 15.08 8.01
C GLU A 41 -8.19 15.87 6.74
N GLY A 42 -7.94 15.17 5.63
CA GLY A 42 -7.67 15.82 4.34
C GLY A 42 -8.86 16.59 3.80
N VAL A 43 -10.06 16.02 3.92
CA VAL A 43 -11.31 16.69 3.53
C VAL A 43 -11.59 17.92 4.40
N GLU A 44 -11.39 17.80 5.72
CA GLU A 44 -11.62 18.91 6.66
C GLU A 44 -10.67 20.09 6.43
N GLN A 45 -9.39 19.81 6.17
CA GLN A 45 -8.38 20.85 6.06
C GLN A 45 -8.22 21.42 4.64
N TYR A 46 -8.45 20.60 3.61
CA TYR A 46 -8.13 20.93 2.21
C TYR A 46 -9.27 20.67 1.23
N GLY A 47 -10.41 20.13 1.69
CA GLY A 47 -11.54 19.78 0.83
C GLY A 47 -11.34 18.53 -0.02
N HIS A 48 -10.26 17.77 0.17
CA HIS A 48 -9.94 16.60 -0.64
C HIS A 48 -9.34 15.46 0.23
N PRO A 49 -9.75 14.18 0.05
CA PRO A 49 -9.26 13.08 0.88
C PRO A 49 -7.78 12.74 0.66
N LEU A 50 -7.18 13.14 -0.45
CA LEU A 50 -5.74 13.06 -0.72
C LEU A 50 -5.24 14.41 -1.26
N PRO A 51 -5.01 15.40 -0.38
CA PRO A 51 -4.51 16.71 -0.81
C PRO A 51 -3.13 16.62 -1.44
N GLN A 52 -2.84 17.46 -2.43
CA GLN A 52 -1.51 17.52 -3.05
C GLN A 52 -0.43 17.95 -2.08
N GLU A 53 -0.76 18.80 -1.11
CA GLU A 53 0.12 19.20 0.00
C GLU A 53 0.58 17.99 0.81
N SER A 54 -0.34 17.09 1.14
CA SER A 54 -0.03 15.85 1.87
C SER A 54 0.83 14.90 1.05
N VAL A 55 0.57 14.79 -0.25
CA VAL A 55 1.40 13.99 -1.18
C VAL A 55 2.81 14.56 -1.27
N LYS A 56 2.98 15.88 -1.40
CA LYS A 56 4.28 16.55 -1.42
C LYS A 56 5.04 16.32 -0.13
N LEU A 57 4.38 16.51 1.01
CA LEU A 57 4.97 16.29 2.33
C LEU A 57 5.45 14.85 2.50
N LEU A 58 4.67 13.85 2.09
CA LEU A 58 5.09 12.45 2.14
C LEU A 58 6.27 12.14 1.23
N LYS A 59 6.32 12.73 0.04
CA LYS A 59 7.47 12.61 -0.87
C LYS A 59 8.75 13.22 -0.29
N GLU A 60 8.64 14.30 0.46
CA GLU A 60 9.76 14.93 1.17
C GLU A 60 10.22 14.06 2.35
N LEU A 61 9.30 13.63 3.20
CA LEU A 61 9.59 12.83 4.40
C LEU A 61 10.14 11.44 4.08
N LYS A 62 9.66 10.80 3.01
CA LYS A 62 10.04 9.43 2.55
C LYS A 62 9.74 8.31 3.54
N LEU A 63 9.34 8.61 4.74
CA LEU A 63 8.99 7.67 5.80
C LEU A 63 7.70 8.12 6.47
N ALA A 64 6.74 7.20 6.58
CA ALA A 64 5.48 7.49 7.24
C ALA A 64 4.86 6.23 7.87
N ILE A 65 4.10 6.44 8.92
CA ILE A 65 3.18 5.47 9.50
C ILE A 65 1.78 5.79 9.01
N LYS A 66 1.07 4.79 8.51
CA LYS A 66 -0.30 4.91 8.05
C LYS A 66 -1.21 3.93 8.77
N ALA A 67 -2.20 4.45 9.46
CA ALA A 67 -3.29 3.68 10.04
C ALA A 67 -4.36 3.30 8.99
N PRO A 68 -5.33 2.43 9.34
CA PRO A 68 -6.45 2.11 8.47
C PRO A 68 -7.24 3.36 8.05
N LEU A 69 -7.62 3.37 6.77
CA LEU A 69 -8.50 4.36 6.19
C LEU A 69 -9.79 3.62 5.76
N LEU A 70 -10.90 3.90 6.42
CA LEU A 70 -12.21 3.40 6.03
C LEU A 70 -12.66 4.09 4.74
N VAL A 71 -13.06 3.29 3.76
CA VAL A 71 -13.34 3.74 2.40
C VAL A 71 -14.83 4.07 2.19
N ASP A 72 -15.69 3.76 3.16
CA ASP A 72 -17.15 3.84 3.01
C ASP A 72 -17.70 5.24 2.69
N LYS A 73 -16.97 6.29 3.05
CA LYS A 73 -17.34 7.67 2.73
C LYS A 73 -17.00 8.08 1.29
N PHE A 74 -16.12 7.36 0.61
CA PHE A 74 -15.65 7.67 -0.74
C PHE A 74 -16.13 6.59 -1.71
N LYS A 75 -17.45 6.52 -1.90
CA LYS A 75 -18.05 5.64 -2.92
C LYS A 75 -17.72 6.17 -4.31
N GLY A 76 -17.08 5.34 -5.13
CA GLY A 76 -16.71 5.70 -6.49
C GLY A 76 -15.20 5.88 -6.68
N ARG A 77 -14.84 6.47 -7.81
CA ARG A 77 -13.45 6.73 -8.16
C ARG A 77 -12.96 8.02 -7.54
N LEU A 78 -11.71 8.01 -7.05
CA LEU A 78 -11.02 9.20 -6.57
C LEU A 78 -10.28 9.86 -7.72
N TYR A 79 -10.42 11.17 -7.84
CA TYR A 79 -9.76 12.00 -8.84
C TYR A 79 -8.70 12.86 -8.15
N CYS A 80 -7.47 12.80 -8.61
CA CYS A 80 -6.36 13.63 -8.10
C CYS A 80 -5.84 14.49 -9.25
N GLU A 81 -6.00 15.80 -9.15
CA GLU A 81 -5.46 16.77 -10.11
C GLU A 81 -3.99 17.03 -9.82
N HIS A 82 -3.15 17.04 -10.86
CA HIS A 82 -1.73 17.30 -10.77
C HIS A 82 -1.38 18.69 -11.31
N GLU A 83 -0.23 19.23 -10.93
CA GLU A 83 0.23 20.55 -11.35
C GLU A 83 0.40 20.70 -12.88
N ASP A 84 0.66 19.60 -13.58
CA ASP A 84 0.78 19.55 -15.04
C ASP A 84 -0.58 19.52 -15.77
N GLY A 85 -1.70 19.58 -15.03
CA GLY A 85 -3.06 19.50 -15.55
C GLY A 85 -3.55 18.08 -15.83
N SER A 86 -2.73 17.05 -15.59
CA SER A 86 -3.18 15.66 -15.68
C SER A 86 -4.05 15.28 -14.48
N VAL A 87 -4.91 14.28 -14.67
CA VAL A 87 -5.81 13.80 -13.61
C VAL A 87 -5.58 12.31 -13.38
N GLY A 88 -5.14 11.95 -12.18
CA GLY A 88 -5.10 10.58 -11.72
C GLY A 88 -6.50 10.10 -11.33
N VAL A 89 -6.89 8.92 -11.79
CA VAL A 89 -8.18 8.29 -11.45
C VAL A 89 -7.92 6.96 -10.76
N TYR A 90 -8.43 6.81 -9.55
CA TYR A 90 -8.10 5.68 -8.68
C TYR A 90 -9.35 4.99 -8.12
N PRO A 91 -9.34 3.65 -8.01
CA PRO A 91 -10.49 2.89 -7.49
C PRO A 91 -10.68 3.07 -5.97
N SER A 92 -9.66 3.52 -5.26
CA SER A 92 -9.74 3.77 -3.81
C SER A 92 -8.67 4.74 -3.33
N LEU A 93 -8.88 5.33 -2.14
CA LEU A 93 -7.90 6.21 -1.49
C LEU A 93 -6.56 5.47 -1.22
N ASN A 94 -6.59 4.23 -0.78
CA ASN A 94 -5.37 3.44 -0.58
C ASN A 94 -4.60 3.20 -1.88
N ASN A 95 -5.31 2.98 -2.99
CA ASN A 95 -4.71 2.84 -4.31
C ASN A 95 -4.10 4.17 -4.77
N ALA A 96 -4.81 5.28 -4.59
CA ALA A 96 -4.32 6.61 -4.90
C ALA A 96 -3.01 6.91 -4.16
N ILE A 97 -2.96 6.72 -2.83
CA ILE A 97 -1.75 6.93 -2.03
C ILE A 97 -0.56 6.14 -2.59
N ARG A 98 -0.75 4.86 -2.89
CA ARG A 98 0.32 4.01 -3.43
C ARG A 98 0.85 4.51 -4.76
N ARG A 99 -0.04 4.88 -5.67
CA ARG A 99 0.34 5.31 -7.02
C ARG A 99 0.93 6.72 -7.04
N GLU A 100 0.35 7.66 -6.29
CA GLU A 100 0.88 9.03 -6.16
C GLU A 100 2.29 9.07 -5.54
N LEU A 101 2.57 8.15 -4.60
CA LEU A 101 3.89 8.02 -3.98
C LEU A 101 4.84 7.09 -4.75
N GLY A 102 4.40 6.47 -5.84
CA GLY A 102 5.21 5.53 -6.61
C GLY A 102 5.56 4.24 -5.87
N LEU A 103 4.78 3.86 -4.87
CA LEU A 103 4.96 2.61 -4.13
C LEU A 103 4.56 1.43 -5.00
N TYR A 104 5.38 0.39 -5.06
CA TYR A 104 5.17 -0.73 -5.98
C TYR A 104 5.28 -2.12 -5.35
N VAL A 105 5.88 -2.25 -4.17
CA VAL A 105 6.00 -3.51 -3.45
C VAL A 105 5.56 -3.35 -2.00
N CYS A 106 4.87 -4.35 -1.48
CA CYS A 106 4.47 -4.44 -0.07
C CYS A 106 5.14 -5.65 0.57
N PRO A 107 6.29 -5.49 1.26
CA PRO A 107 6.93 -6.54 2.01
C PRO A 107 6.08 -6.92 3.23
N ARG A 108 5.84 -8.20 3.40
CA ARG A 108 5.11 -8.76 4.54
C ARG A 108 5.91 -9.89 5.18
N PRO A 109 6.75 -9.60 6.19
CA PRO A 109 7.39 -10.62 6.97
C PRO A 109 6.35 -11.30 7.87
N ILE A 110 6.30 -12.64 7.81
CA ILE A 110 5.35 -13.46 8.55
C ILE A 110 6.17 -14.50 9.32
N ARG A 111 6.01 -14.53 10.64
CA ARG A 111 6.65 -15.50 11.52
C ARG A 111 5.61 -16.26 12.34
N GLY A 112 5.84 -17.55 12.50
CA GLY A 112 5.13 -18.36 13.47
C GLY A 112 5.66 -18.12 14.90
N PHE A 113 4.79 -18.30 15.89
CA PHE A 113 5.15 -18.22 17.29
C PHE A 113 4.75 -19.52 17.99
N LYS A 114 5.68 -20.09 18.77
CA LYS A 114 5.39 -21.28 19.57
C LYS A 114 4.21 -21.04 20.52
N GLY A 115 3.29 -22.00 20.56
CA GLY A 115 2.12 -21.95 21.45
C GLY A 115 0.95 -21.10 20.91
N ILE A 116 1.10 -20.44 19.76
CA ILE A 116 -0.02 -19.82 19.08
C ILE A 116 -0.49 -20.80 18.00
N SER A 117 -1.79 -21.15 18.04
CA SER A 117 -2.38 -22.10 17.11
C SER A 117 -2.22 -21.64 15.66
N GLY A 118 -1.56 -22.45 14.86
CA GLY A 118 -1.37 -22.26 13.43
C GLY A 118 -0.90 -23.56 12.80
N ALA A 119 -1.04 -23.69 11.49
CA ALA A 119 -0.63 -24.90 10.77
C ALA A 119 0.90 -25.11 10.76
N TYR A 120 1.67 -24.05 11.02
CA TYR A 120 3.14 -24.08 10.96
C TYR A 120 3.75 -23.23 12.08
N GLU A 121 4.33 -23.87 13.08
CA GLU A 121 4.96 -23.21 14.22
C GLU A 121 6.29 -22.52 13.86
N ASP A 122 7.05 -23.09 12.92
CA ASP A 122 8.36 -22.58 12.48
C ASP A 122 8.28 -21.73 11.19
N LEU A 123 7.12 -21.12 10.94
CA LEU A 123 6.93 -20.29 9.74
C LEU A 123 7.83 -19.06 9.79
N ASP A 124 8.67 -18.89 8.78
CA ASP A 124 9.45 -17.67 8.51
C ASP A 124 9.46 -17.38 7.02
N VAL A 125 8.44 -16.67 6.57
CA VAL A 125 8.20 -16.33 5.16
C VAL A 125 8.06 -14.82 5.00
N HIS A 126 8.71 -14.25 3.99
CA HIS A 126 8.54 -12.87 3.60
C HIS A 126 7.85 -12.79 2.24
N ILE A 127 6.64 -12.24 2.20
CA ILE A 127 5.86 -12.08 0.98
C ILE A 127 6.16 -10.71 0.38
N MET A 128 6.68 -10.68 -0.84
CA MET A 128 6.85 -9.46 -1.64
C MET A 128 5.65 -9.33 -2.57
N ARG A 129 4.70 -8.46 -2.22
CA ARG A 129 3.45 -8.29 -2.99
C ARG A 129 3.57 -7.10 -3.92
N GLU A 130 3.31 -7.30 -5.21
CA GLU A 130 3.02 -6.24 -6.16
C GLU A 130 1.70 -5.55 -5.80
N ILE A 131 1.63 -4.22 -5.86
CA ILE A 131 0.47 -3.46 -5.37
C ILE A 131 -0.05 -2.39 -6.33
N THR A 132 0.44 -2.33 -7.56
CA THR A 132 0.09 -1.27 -8.52
C THR A 132 -0.79 -1.74 -9.67
N GLU A 133 -0.77 -3.02 -9.97
CA GLU A 133 -1.47 -3.65 -11.09
C GLU A 133 -2.43 -4.75 -10.62
N ASP A 134 -2.60 -5.82 -11.40
CA ASP A 134 -3.59 -6.85 -11.21
C ASP A 134 -5.01 -6.25 -11.36
N VAL A 135 -5.98 -6.73 -10.62
CA VAL A 135 -7.33 -6.15 -10.56
C VAL A 135 -7.36 -4.75 -9.91
N TYR A 136 -6.30 -4.38 -9.19
CA TYR A 136 -6.14 -3.04 -8.61
C TYR A 136 -5.81 -1.94 -9.63
N SER A 137 -5.63 -2.30 -10.90
CA SER A 137 -5.56 -1.31 -11.99
C SER A 137 -6.82 -0.45 -12.09
N GLY A 138 -7.96 -0.98 -11.58
CA GLY A 138 -9.24 -0.28 -11.60
C GLY A 138 -9.89 -0.26 -12.98
N ILE A 139 -9.47 -1.13 -13.90
CA ILE A 139 -10.10 -1.28 -15.21
C ILE A 139 -11.26 -2.25 -15.06
N GLU A 140 -12.44 -1.70 -14.87
CA GLU A 140 -13.66 -2.47 -14.66
C GLU A 140 -14.88 -1.72 -15.20
N HIS A 141 -15.91 -2.44 -15.60
CA HIS A 141 -17.16 -1.88 -16.05
C HIS A 141 -18.35 -2.83 -15.86
N MET A 142 -19.54 -2.26 -15.85
CA MET A 142 -20.77 -3.03 -15.84
C MET A 142 -21.11 -3.52 -17.25
N VAL A 143 -21.63 -4.75 -17.34
CA VAL A 143 -22.19 -5.33 -18.57
C VAL A 143 -23.69 -5.47 -18.33
N GLY A 144 -24.47 -4.50 -18.80
CA GLY A 144 -25.87 -4.39 -18.43
C GLY A 144 -26.06 -4.06 -16.94
N ASP A 145 -27.09 -4.64 -16.36
CA ASP A 145 -27.49 -4.45 -14.95
C ASP A 145 -27.15 -5.64 -14.03
N CYS A 146 -26.71 -6.75 -14.60
CA CYS A 146 -26.55 -8.02 -13.88
C CYS A 146 -25.15 -8.63 -13.93
N ALA A 147 -24.20 -8.01 -14.65
CA ALA A 147 -22.83 -8.51 -14.76
C ALA A 147 -21.80 -7.38 -14.66
N ALA A 148 -20.59 -7.72 -14.26
CA ALA A 148 -19.45 -6.80 -14.25
C ALA A 148 -18.20 -7.51 -14.75
N GLU A 149 -17.34 -6.77 -15.44
CA GLU A 149 -16.05 -7.24 -15.89
C GLU A 149 -14.92 -6.47 -15.21
N CYS A 150 -13.84 -7.18 -14.88
CA CYS A 150 -12.62 -6.61 -14.29
C CYS A 150 -11.41 -7.17 -15.03
N ILE A 151 -10.48 -6.30 -15.41
CA ILE A 151 -9.26 -6.69 -16.12
C ILE A 151 -8.13 -6.91 -15.13
N LYS A 152 -7.59 -8.13 -15.10
CA LYS A 152 -6.30 -8.43 -14.48
C LYS A 152 -5.19 -7.98 -15.42
N LEU A 153 -4.48 -6.92 -15.04
CA LEU A 153 -3.39 -6.35 -15.83
C LEU A 153 -2.04 -6.79 -15.25
N THR A 154 -1.14 -7.25 -16.11
CA THR A 154 0.27 -7.50 -15.79
C THR A 154 1.14 -6.83 -16.85
N THR A 155 2.06 -5.95 -16.42
CA THR A 155 3.06 -5.39 -17.31
C THR A 155 4.46 -5.91 -16.98
N ARG A 156 5.29 -6.09 -18.01
CA ARG A 156 6.69 -6.47 -17.82
C ARG A 156 7.44 -5.50 -16.90
N LYS A 157 7.17 -4.20 -17.01
CA LYS A 157 7.80 -3.17 -16.19
C LYS A 157 7.51 -3.36 -14.69
N ALA A 158 6.24 -3.59 -14.33
CA ALA A 158 5.86 -3.79 -12.93
C ALA A 158 6.36 -5.14 -12.40
N ALA A 159 6.27 -6.20 -13.18
CA ALA A 159 6.78 -7.52 -12.82
C ALA A 159 8.29 -7.48 -12.55
N LEU A 160 9.09 -6.90 -13.48
CA LEU A 160 10.55 -6.83 -13.32
C LEU A 160 10.96 -6.09 -12.05
N ARG A 161 10.41 -4.91 -11.77
CA ARG A 161 10.82 -4.13 -10.57
C ARG A 161 10.51 -4.85 -9.25
N VAL A 162 9.40 -5.61 -9.17
CA VAL A 162 9.07 -6.41 -7.99
C VAL A 162 10.00 -7.61 -7.85
N VAL A 163 10.34 -8.26 -8.97
CA VAL A 163 11.29 -9.38 -8.99
C VAL A 163 12.68 -8.91 -8.57
N GLU A 164 13.19 -7.83 -9.14
CA GLU A 164 14.49 -7.24 -8.76
C GLU A 164 14.52 -6.89 -7.28
N TYR A 165 13.50 -6.20 -6.78
CA TYR A 165 13.37 -5.90 -5.35
C TYR A 165 13.39 -7.17 -4.49
N SER A 166 12.68 -8.22 -4.91
CA SER A 166 12.58 -9.48 -4.16
C SER A 166 13.93 -10.20 -4.03
N PHE A 167 14.71 -10.23 -5.10
CA PHE A 167 16.06 -10.80 -5.08
C PHE A 167 17.04 -9.96 -4.27
N ASP A 168 16.97 -8.64 -4.36
CA ASP A 168 17.79 -7.74 -3.55
C ASP A 168 17.44 -7.84 -2.07
N TYR A 169 16.16 -7.89 -1.76
CA TYR A 169 15.68 -8.12 -0.39
C TYR A 169 16.17 -9.45 0.16
N ALA A 170 16.08 -10.53 -0.63
CA ALA A 170 16.54 -11.85 -0.23
C ALA A 170 18.05 -11.84 0.10
N ARG A 171 18.87 -11.23 -0.77
CA ARG A 171 20.33 -11.09 -0.52
C ARG A 171 20.64 -10.30 0.75
N LYS A 172 19.99 -9.14 0.93
CA LYS A 172 20.21 -8.27 2.10
C LYS A 172 19.78 -8.89 3.43
N ASN A 173 18.79 -9.79 3.39
CA ASN A 173 18.23 -10.44 4.58
C ASN A 173 18.67 -11.91 4.74
N GLY A 174 19.70 -12.36 4.02
CA GLY A 174 20.25 -13.71 4.15
C GLY A 174 19.29 -14.83 3.74
N ARG A 175 18.26 -14.52 2.91
CA ARG A 175 17.29 -15.50 2.41
C ARG A 175 17.89 -16.29 1.26
N LYS A 176 17.69 -17.61 1.26
CA LYS A 176 18.31 -18.53 0.29
C LYS A 176 17.41 -18.89 -0.88
N LYS A 177 16.11 -18.62 -0.78
CA LYS A 177 15.12 -19.05 -1.77
C LYS A 177 14.14 -17.92 -2.06
N VAL A 178 13.92 -17.67 -3.35
CA VAL A 178 12.83 -16.82 -3.85
C VAL A 178 11.87 -17.71 -4.64
N THR A 179 10.58 -17.68 -4.29
CA THR A 179 9.54 -18.46 -4.95
C THR A 179 8.59 -17.52 -5.65
N CYS A 180 8.38 -17.71 -6.94
CA CYS A 180 7.36 -17.00 -7.71
C CYS A 180 6.02 -17.71 -7.55
N VAL A 181 5.00 -16.99 -7.10
CA VAL A 181 3.62 -17.49 -6.97
C VAL A 181 2.77 -16.86 -8.07
N HIS A 182 2.22 -17.70 -8.94
CA HIS A 182 1.45 -17.28 -10.10
C HIS A 182 0.37 -18.31 -10.47
N LYS A 183 -0.52 -17.96 -11.38
CA LYS A 183 -1.60 -18.82 -11.91
C LYS A 183 -1.50 -19.00 -13.44
N ALA A 184 -0.30 -19.11 -14.00
CA ALA A 184 -0.08 -19.20 -15.44
C ALA A 184 -0.73 -20.42 -16.10
N ASN A 185 -1.05 -21.48 -15.33
CA ASN A 185 -1.81 -22.63 -15.82
C ASN A 185 -3.27 -22.29 -16.17
N ALA A 186 -3.82 -21.20 -15.63
CA ALA A 186 -5.18 -20.74 -15.95
C ALA A 186 -5.16 -19.39 -16.68
N VAL A 187 -4.28 -18.49 -16.32
CA VAL A 187 -4.17 -17.12 -16.87
C VAL A 187 -2.80 -17.00 -17.55
N SER A 188 -2.60 -17.78 -18.62
CA SER A 188 -1.30 -18.02 -19.23
C SER A 188 -0.63 -16.77 -19.80
N MET A 189 -1.40 -15.83 -20.35
CA MET A 189 -0.84 -14.60 -20.92
C MET A 189 -0.42 -13.59 -19.85
N ALA A 190 -1.29 -13.33 -18.87
CA ALA A 190 -1.01 -12.33 -17.85
C ALA A 190 0.02 -12.82 -16.82
N ASP A 191 -0.14 -14.03 -16.29
CA ASP A 191 0.76 -14.59 -15.28
C ASP A 191 1.98 -15.31 -15.88
N GLY A 192 2.00 -15.52 -17.20
CA GLY A 192 3.14 -16.10 -17.93
C GLY A 192 4.13 -15.07 -18.48
N LEU A 193 3.81 -13.79 -18.38
CA LEU A 193 4.65 -12.68 -18.84
C LEU A 193 5.87 -12.48 -17.93
#